data_cd5d87186f00ff9576dd1de29d5c11c2
#
_entry.id   cd5d87186f00ff9576dd1de29d5c11c2
#
_cell.length_a   1.000
_cell.length_b   1.000
_cell.length_c   1.000
_cell.angle_alpha   90.00
_cell.angle_beta   90.00
_cell.angle_gamma   90.00
#
_symmetry.space_group_name_H-M   'P 1'
#
loop_
_entity.id
_entity.type
_entity.pdbx_description
1 polymer ?
#
loop_
_entity_poly.entity_id
_entity_poly.type
_entity_poly.pdbx_seq_one_letter_code
_entity_poly.pdbx_strand_id
1 'polypeptide(L)'
;MTYHPRPLSDDLRVENTWSRAHTDFGSLTLLWSQDVAGLQIKTSSGEWRYVPPVDNGIVCNVGDTLDFWSAGYLKSTTHRVIRPPEDQAHLFRQGLFYFVRPGDKVDIKPAPSPLLRRLGLVRDDSEDGEPVTGLQYVRQRVKDYHDHTDYADKKGKKFKIGNLEIEDEAA
;
A
#
# COMPACT_ATOMS: atom_id res chain seq x y z
N MET A 1 0.76 -15.22 -3.27
CA MET A 1 1.99 -14.72 -3.96
C MET A 1 3.17 -15.51 -3.45
N THR A 2 4.11 -15.89 -4.34
CA THR A 2 5.32 -16.63 -3.96
C THR A 2 6.54 -15.89 -4.50
N TYR A 3 7.49 -15.63 -3.62
CA TYR A 3 8.80 -15.09 -3.98
C TYR A 3 9.82 -16.24 -3.98
N HIS A 4 10.56 -16.35 -5.07
CA HIS A 4 11.58 -17.37 -5.24
C HIS A 4 12.95 -16.85 -4.84
N PRO A 5 13.77 -17.66 -4.16
CA PRO A 5 15.17 -17.31 -3.93
C PRO A 5 15.89 -17.02 -5.25
N ARG A 6 16.74 -16.02 -5.24
CA ARG A 6 17.58 -15.63 -6.39
C ARG A 6 19.05 -15.59 -5.99
N PRO A 7 19.98 -15.73 -6.96
CA PRO A 7 21.38 -15.47 -6.70
C PRO A 7 21.60 -14.08 -6.09
N LEU A 8 22.55 -13.95 -5.20
CA LEU A 8 22.87 -12.66 -4.56
C LEU A 8 23.20 -11.57 -5.58
N SER A 9 23.90 -11.93 -6.67
CA SER A 9 24.20 -11.00 -7.77
C SER A 9 22.96 -10.35 -8.37
N ASP A 10 21.87 -11.12 -8.50
CA ASP A 10 20.62 -10.63 -9.08
C ASP A 10 19.86 -9.75 -8.06
N ASP A 11 19.90 -10.12 -6.79
CA ASP A 11 19.30 -9.30 -5.72
C ASP A 11 20.02 -7.96 -5.58
N LEU A 12 21.35 -7.92 -5.68
CA LEU A 12 22.12 -6.66 -5.64
C LEU A 12 21.79 -5.72 -6.80
N ARG A 13 21.47 -6.26 -7.99
CA ARG A 13 21.06 -5.45 -9.16
C ARG A 13 19.72 -4.72 -8.94
N VAL A 14 18.90 -5.21 -8.05
CA VAL A 14 17.58 -4.63 -7.70
C VAL A 14 17.55 -4.15 -6.24
N GLU A 15 18.70 -3.80 -5.67
CA GLU A 15 18.83 -3.28 -4.30
C GLU A 15 18.16 -4.19 -3.25
N ASN A 16 18.29 -5.50 -3.42
CA ASN A 16 17.65 -6.54 -2.60
C ASN A 16 16.10 -6.49 -2.58
N THR A 17 15.48 -5.78 -3.51
CA THR A 17 14.03 -5.61 -3.55
C THR A 17 13.35 -6.83 -4.18
N TRP A 18 12.47 -7.49 -3.44
CA TRP A 18 11.61 -8.58 -3.91
C TRP A 18 10.21 -8.08 -4.27
N SER A 19 9.71 -7.08 -3.55
CA SER A 19 8.54 -6.29 -3.93
C SER A 19 8.83 -4.83 -3.63
N ARG A 20 8.65 -3.97 -4.63
CA ARG A 20 8.90 -2.54 -4.49
C ARG A 20 8.02 -1.90 -3.42
N ALA A 21 8.44 -0.75 -2.91
CA ALA A 21 7.67 0.04 -1.99
C ALA A 21 6.34 0.48 -2.64
N HIS A 22 5.24 0.33 -1.92
CA HIS A 22 3.90 0.72 -2.37
C HIS A 22 2.94 0.83 -1.19
N THR A 23 1.79 1.42 -1.44
CA THR A 23 0.59 1.34 -0.62
C THR A 23 -0.43 0.43 -1.28
N ASP A 24 -1.31 -0.18 -0.50
CA ASP A 24 -2.39 -1.01 -1.04
C ASP A 24 -3.58 -0.15 -1.48
N PHE A 25 -4.21 -0.50 -2.59
CA PHE A 25 -5.32 0.27 -3.18
C PHE A 25 -6.63 0.16 -2.40
N GLY A 26 -6.80 -0.94 -1.66
CA GLY A 26 -8.02 -1.23 -0.92
C GLY A 26 -8.18 -0.42 0.36
N SER A 27 -9.13 -0.83 1.18
CA SER A 27 -9.34 -0.25 2.51
C SER A 27 -8.46 -0.92 3.57
N LEU A 28 -8.45 -2.24 3.59
CA LEU A 28 -7.63 -3.06 4.48
C LEU A 28 -7.00 -4.20 3.70
N THR A 29 -5.80 -4.58 4.11
CA THR A 29 -5.16 -5.81 3.69
C THR A 29 -4.98 -6.72 4.89
N LEU A 30 -5.34 -7.98 4.71
CA LEU A 30 -5.07 -9.04 5.67
C LEU A 30 -4.00 -9.94 5.08
N LEU A 31 -2.86 -10.03 5.75
CA LEU A 31 -1.75 -10.88 5.38
C LEU A 31 -1.53 -11.94 6.45
N TRP A 32 -1.71 -13.20 6.07
CA TRP A 32 -1.29 -14.32 6.92
C TRP A 32 0.22 -14.33 7.03
N SER A 33 0.68 -14.22 8.26
CA SER A 33 2.10 -14.17 8.61
C SER A 33 2.84 -15.40 8.10
N GLN A 34 4.09 -15.23 7.78
CA GLN A 34 4.98 -16.25 7.29
C GLN A 34 6.24 -16.30 8.15
N ASP A 35 6.84 -17.48 8.20
CA ASP A 35 8.07 -17.67 8.95
C ASP A 35 9.30 -17.05 8.29
N VAL A 36 9.19 -16.72 6.99
CA VAL A 36 10.30 -16.10 6.25
C VAL A 36 10.19 -14.58 6.32
N ALA A 37 11.20 -13.95 6.86
CA ALA A 37 11.31 -12.50 7.00
C ALA A 37 11.32 -11.77 5.64
N GLY A 38 11.39 -10.43 5.66
CA GLY A 38 11.54 -9.60 4.45
C GLY A 38 10.50 -8.49 4.33
N LEU A 39 9.34 -8.60 4.99
CA LEU A 39 8.36 -7.50 5.01
C LEU A 39 8.91 -6.33 5.82
N GLN A 40 8.90 -5.16 5.24
CA GLN A 40 9.23 -3.90 5.88
C GLN A 40 8.13 -2.88 5.69
N ILE A 41 7.91 -2.07 6.71
CA ILE A 41 7.04 -0.88 6.68
C ILE A 41 7.89 0.39 6.80
N LYS A 42 7.43 1.46 6.18
CA LYS A 42 8.02 2.79 6.32
C LYS A 42 7.35 3.52 7.47
N THR A 43 8.13 3.96 8.43
CA THR A 43 7.62 4.71 9.57
C THR A 43 7.33 6.16 9.18
N SER A 44 6.63 6.92 10.05
CA SER A 44 6.41 8.36 9.86
C SER A 44 7.70 9.19 9.84
N SER A 45 8.80 8.66 10.42
CA SER A 45 10.14 9.26 10.33
C SER A 45 10.88 8.92 9.02
N GLY A 46 10.27 8.13 8.14
CA GLY A 46 10.87 7.70 6.86
C GLY A 46 11.77 6.47 6.97
N GLU A 47 11.91 5.89 8.16
CA GLU A 47 12.74 4.70 8.38
C GLU A 47 12.03 3.42 7.99
N TRP A 48 12.76 2.47 7.41
CA TRP A 48 12.27 1.13 7.15
C TRP A 48 12.43 0.24 8.38
N ARG A 49 11.34 -0.42 8.80
CA ARG A 49 11.36 -1.37 9.91
C ARG A 49 10.78 -2.71 9.48
N TYR A 50 11.40 -3.79 9.92
CA TYR A 50 10.88 -5.13 9.71
C TYR A 50 9.59 -5.36 10.49
N VAL A 51 8.66 -6.06 9.85
CA VAL A 51 7.49 -6.64 10.51
C VAL A 51 7.84 -8.10 10.82
N PRO A 52 8.06 -8.43 12.09
CA PRO A 52 8.38 -9.80 12.46
C PRO A 52 7.17 -10.71 12.22
N PRO A 53 7.38 -11.96 11.82
CA PRO A 53 6.31 -12.96 11.80
C PRO A 53 5.77 -13.19 13.21
N VAL A 54 4.47 -13.45 13.30
CA VAL A 54 3.79 -13.80 14.55
C VAL A 54 3.05 -15.11 14.32
N ASP A 55 3.32 -16.10 15.13
CA ASP A 55 2.71 -17.43 15.03
C ASP A 55 1.18 -17.31 15.09
N ASN A 56 0.49 -17.88 14.10
CA ASN A 56 -0.96 -17.78 13.93
C ASN A 56 -1.48 -16.33 13.86
N GLY A 57 -0.60 -15.36 13.61
CA GLY A 57 -0.93 -13.96 13.50
C GLY A 57 -1.40 -13.57 12.10
N ILE A 58 -2.19 -12.49 12.04
CA ILE A 58 -2.58 -11.83 10.79
C ILE A 58 -2.03 -10.41 10.86
N VAL A 59 -1.21 -10.03 9.89
CA VAL A 59 -0.78 -8.65 9.71
C VAL A 59 -1.90 -7.89 9.00
N CYS A 60 -2.37 -6.81 9.62
CA CYS A 60 -3.40 -5.94 9.05
C CYS A 60 -2.80 -4.58 8.76
N ASN A 61 -2.99 -4.07 7.55
CA ASN A 61 -2.59 -2.72 7.20
C ASN A 61 -3.71 -1.93 6.53
N VAL A 62 -3.70 -0.63 6.77
CA VAL A 62 -4.59 0.34 6.12
C VAL A 62 -4.10 0.56 4.70
N GLY A 63 -5.05 0.59 3.76
CA GLY A 63 -4.80 0.97 2.37
C GLY A 63 -5.40 2.32 2.02
N ASP A 64 -5.16 2.78 0.80
CA ASP A 64 -5.46 4.12 0.31
C ASP A 64 -6.93 4.51 0.44
N THR A 65 -7.84 3.58 0.15
CA THR A 65 -9.29 3.87 0.23
C THR A 65 -9.72 4.22 1.65
N LEU A 66 -9.19 3.54 2.67
CA LEU A 66 -9.52 3.84 4.07
C LEU A 66 -8.83 5.14 4.53
N ASP A 67 -7.66 5.44 4.01
CA ASP A 67 -6.99 6.73 4.22
C ASP A 67 -7.89 7.88 3.70
N PHE A 68 -8.37 7.78 2.46
CA PHE A 68 -9.30 8.77 1.89
C PHE A 68 -10.61 8.87 2.68
N TRP A 69 -11.26 7.76 3.01
CA TRP A 69 -12.50 7.78 3.78
C TRP A 69 -12.33 8.39 5.18
N SER A 70 -11.16 8.24 5.76
CA SER A 70 -10.82 8.84 7.06
C SER A 70 -10.23 10.25 6.95
N ALA A 71 -10.18 10.83 5.75
CA ALA A 71 -9.53 12.13 5.50
C ALA A 71 -8.11 12.18 6.07
N GLY A 72 -7.35 11.10 5.89
CA GLY A 72 -5.98 10.99 6.37
C GLY A 72 -5.84 10.71 7.87
N TYR A 73 -6.93 10.45 8.60
CA TYR A 73 -6.84 10.06 10.03
C TYR A 73 -6.21 8.69 10.22
N LEU A 74 -6.61 7.72 9.39
CA LEU A 74 -6.00 6.40 9.30
C LEU A 74 -5.06 6.42 8.10
N LYS A 75 -3.76 6.35 8.34
CA LYS A 75 -2.76 6.46 7.27
C LYS A 75 -2.57 5.16 6.52
N SER A 76 -2.58 5.25 5.20
CA SER A 76 -2.13 4.15 4.35
C SER A 76 -0.66 3.84 4.65
N THR A 77 -0.33 2.55 4.73
CA THR A 77 0.99 2.11 5.19
C THR A 77 1.86 1.71 4.01
N THR A 78 2.88 2.50 3.74
CA THR A 78 3.91 2.12 2.77
C THR A 78 4.69 0.93 3.25
N HIS A 79 4.80 -0.07 2.40
CA HIS A 79 5.51 -1.31 2.72
C HIS A 79 6.24 -1.88 1.50
N ARG A 80 7.22 -2.74 1.76
CA ARG A 80 7.99 -3.43 0.73
C ARG A 80 8.40 -4.81 1.20
N VAL A 81 8.84 -5.65 0.27
CA VAL A 81 9.50 -6.92 0.59
C VAL A 81 10.91 -6.87 0.06
N ILE A 82 11.88 -7.16 0.91
CA ILE A 82 13.28 -7.27 0.55
C ILE A 82 13.77 -8.71 0.71
N ARG A 83 14.95 -9.00 0.17
CA ARG A 83 15.64 -10.26 0.38
C ARG A 83 15.65 -10.59 1.87
N PRO A 84 15.24 -11.81 2.27
CA PRO A 84 15.36 -12.26 3.66
C PRO A 84 16.81 -12.24 4.14
N PRO A 85 17.04 -12.30 5.47
CA PRO A 85 18.36 -12.53 6.03
C PRO A 85 19.03 -13.77 5.46
N GLU A 86 20.36 -13.85 5.54
CA GLU A 86 21.16 -14.86 4.84
C GLU A 86 20.79 -16.31 5.24
N ASP A 87 20.44 -16.52 6.51
CA ASP A 87 19.97 -17.80 7.04
C ASP A 87 18.61 -18.24 6.44
N GLN A 88 17.85 -17.34 5.86
CA GLN A 88 16.54 -17.59 5.24
C GLN A 88 16.53 -17.32 3.73
N ALA A 89 17.60 -16.78 3.18
CA ALA A 89 17.65 -16.32 1.79
C ALA A 89 17.49 -17.45 0.75
N HIS A 90 17.64 -18.69 1.16
CA HIS A 90 17.43 -19.88 0.35
C HIS A 90 15.98 -20.39 0.37
N LEU A 91 15.12 -19.82 1.22
CA LEU A 91 13.74 -20.25 1.39
C LEU A 91 12.78 -19.52 0.43
N PHE A 92 11.74 -20.23 0.02
CA PHE A 92 10.61 -19.60 -0.67
C PHE A 92 9.81 -18.77 0.34
N ARG A 93 9.50 -17.53 -0.02
CA ARG A 93 8.61 -16.70 0.77
C ARG A 93 7.22 -16.70 0.15
N GLN A 94 6.25 -17.25 0.87
CA GLN A 94 4.85 -17.27 0.43
C GLN A 94 4.03 -16.26 1.22
N GLY A 95 3.03 -15.65 0.58
CA GLY A 95 2.07 -14.74 1.17
C GLY A 95 0.65 -15.06 0.72
N LEU A 96 -0.24 -15.24 1.69
CA LEU A 96 -1.67 -15.26 1.46
C LEU A 96 -2.22 -13.87 1.84
N PHE A 97 -2.71 -13.15 0.83
CA PHE A 97 -3.23 -11.80 0.99
C PHE A 97 -4.73 -11.77 0.68
N TYR A 98 -5.47 -11.08 1.52
CA TYR A 98 -6.86 -10.73 1.24
C TYR A 98 -7.01 -9.21 1.23
N PHE A 99 -7.35 -8.65 0.07
CA PHE A 99 -7.54 -7.22 -0.13
C PHE A 99 -9.02 -6.87 -0.03
N VAL A 100 -9.38 -6.11 0.99
CA VAL A 100 -10.73 -5.55 1.11
C VAL A 100 -10.82 -4.33 0.21
N ARG A 101 -11.62 -4.42 -0.84
CA ARG A 101 -11.79 -3.34 -1.83
C ARG A 101 -13.09 -2.58 -1.58
N PRO A 102 -13.16 -1.30 -1.98
CA PRO A 102 -14.42 -0.55 -1.99
C PRO A 102 -15.40 -1.21 -2.95
N GLY A 103 -16.70 -1.16 -2.63
CA GLY A 103 -17.74 -1.57 -3.58
C GLY A 103 -17.72 -0.73 -4.85
N ASP A 104 -18.05 -1.32 -5.98
CA ASP A 104 -17.93 -0.69 -7.31
C ASP A 104 -18.62 0.68 -7.42
N LYS A 105 -19.76 0.85 -6.75
CA LYS A 105 -20.59 2.07 -6.78
C LYS A 105 -20.42 2.95 -5.55
N VAL A 106 -19.48 2.63 -4.67
CA VAL A 106 -19.21 3.42 -3.45
C VAL A 106 -18.29 4.57 -3.81
N ASP A 107 -18.69 5.79 -3.44
CA ASP A 107 -17.87 6.97 -3.62
C ASP A 107 -16.67 6.95 -2.66
N ILE A 108 -15.51 7.27 -3.20
CA ILE A 108 -14.30 7.47 -2.40
C ILE A 108 -14.21 8.96 -2.05
N LYS A 109 -14.74 9.29 -0.89
CA LYS A 109 -14.71 10.64 -0.31
C LYS A 109 -14.72 10.53 1.22
N PRO A 110 -14.30 11.57 1.94
CA PRO A 110 -14.32 11.54 3.39
C PRO A 110 -15.67 11.14 3.97
N ALA A 111 -15.67 10.23 4.94
CA ALA A 111 -16.88 9.77 5.59
C ALA A 111 -17.50 10.90 6.45
N PRO A 112 -18.83 11.02 6.53
CA PRO A 112 -19.49 12.04 7.33
C PRO A 112 -19.43 11.68 8.84
N SER A 113 -18.23 11.61 9.39
CA SER A 113 -17.95 11.19 10.76
C SER A 113 -17.95 12.37 11.74
N PRO A 114 -18.69 12.30 12.87
CA PRO A 114 -18.58 13.30 13.92
C PRO A 114 -17.16 13.45 14.48
N LEU A 115 -16.39 12.38 14.51
CA LEU A 115 -14.97 12.42 14.92
C LEU A 115 -14.15 13.27 13.97
N LEU A 116 -14.25 13.02 12.65
CA LEU A 116 -13.48 13.74 11.65
C LEU A 116 -13.84 15.23 11.62
N ARG A 117 -15.11 15.58 11.80
CA ARG A 117 -15.55 16.99 11.96
C ARG A 117 -14.94 17.63 13.20
N ARG A 118 -15.00 16.96 14.35
CA ARG A 118 -14.40 17.46 15.61
C ARG A 118 -12.90 17.68 15.50
N LEU A 119 -12.20 16.87 14.71
CA LEU A 119 -10.78 17.01 14.44
C LEU A 119 -10.45 18.04 13.35
N GLY A 120 -11.47 18.64 12.71
CA GLY A 120 -11.29 19.60 11.63
C GLY A 120 -10.79 19.01 10.31
N LEU A 121 -10.87 17.69 10.16
CA LEU A 121 -10.42 16.96 8.96
C LEU A 121 -11.45 16.99 7.83
N VAL A 122 -12.73 17.19 8.17
CA VAL A 122 -13.83 17.29 7.22
C VAL A 122 -14.64 18.53 7.55
N ARG A 123 -15.00 19.32 6.53
CA ARG A 123 -15.87 20.50 6.62
C ARG A 123 -17.18 20.22 5.89
N ASP A 124 -18.29 20.82 6.36
CA ASP A 124 -19.61 20.58 5.77
C ASP A 124 -19.80 21.29 4.41
N ASP A 125 -18.97 22.27 4.10
CA ASP A 125 -19.01 23.14 2.94
C ASP A 125 -17.84 22.92 1.93
N SER A 126 -17.12 21.80 2.06
CA SER A 126 -16.09 21.45 1.07
C SER A 126 -16.75 21.07 -0.26
N GLU A 127 -16.59 21.93 -1.28
CA GLU A 127 -16.87 21.61 -2.68
C GLU A 127 -15.78 20.63 -3.19
N ASP A 128 -15.78 19.44 -2.66
CA ASP A 128 -14.96 18.36 -3.19
C ASP A 128 -15.55 17.99 -4.55
N GLY A 129 -14.78 18.14 -5.63
CA GLY A 129 -15.21 17.85 -6.99
C GLY A 129 -15.94 16.51 -7.15
N GLU A 130 -16.30 16.12 -8.37
CA GLU A 130 -17.04 14.88 -8.61
C GLU A 130 -16.30 13.68 -7.99
N PRO A 131 -16.93 12.93 -7.06
CA PRO A 131 -16.28 11.83 -6.36
C PRO A 131 -16.00 10.68 -7.32
N VAL A 132 -14.87 10.00 -7.07
CA VAL A 132 -14.48 8.81 -7.80
C VAL A 132 -15.14 7.59 -7.18
N THR A 133 -15.77 6.74 -7.98
CA THR A 133 -16.31 5.46 -7.49
C THR A 133 -15.22 4.43 -7.23
N GLY A 134 -15.49 3.45 -6.39
CA GLY A 134 -14.56 2.36 -6.10
C GLY A 134 -14.07 1.64 -7.36
N LEU A 135 -14.98 1.40 -8.32
CA LEU A 135 -14.62 0.76 -9.60
C LEU A 135 -13.67 1.63 -10.43
N GLN A 136 -13.94 2.93 -10.56
CA GLN A 136 -13.09 3.87 -11.31
C GLN A 136 -11.69 3.93 -10.69
N TYR A 137 -11.63 4.05 -9.35
CA TYR A 137 -10.38 4.11 -8.61
C TYR A 137 -9.53 2.85 -8.82
N VAL A 138 -10.11 1.67 -8.54
CA VAL A 138 -9.37 0.39 -8.65
C VAL A 138 -8.90 0.14 -10.08
N ARG A 139 -9.73 0.41 -11.10
CA ARG A 139 -9.34 0.25 -12.51
C ARG A 139 -8.16 1.14 -12.88
N GLN A 140 -8.19 2.40 -12.46
CA GLN A 140 -7.08 3.32 -12.76
C GLN A 140 -5.79 2.89 -12.04
N ARG A 141 -5.87 2.52 -10.75
CA ARG A 141 -4.71 2.05 -9.99
C ARG A 141 -4.09 0.78 -10.59
N VAL A 142 -4.93 -0.17 -11.01
CA VAL A 142 -4.45 -1.39 -11.69
C VAL A 142 -3.76 -1.06 -13.00
N LYS A 143 -4.34 -0.15 -13.80
CA LYS A 143 -3.71 0.31 -15.05
C LYS A 143 -2.35 0.95 -14.78
N ASP A 144 -2.28 1.89 -13.84
CA ASP A 144 -1.05 2.59 -13.48
C ASP A 144 0.02 1.63 -12.93
N TYR A 145 -0.40 0.61 -12.19
CA TYR A 145 0.49 -0.42 -11.67
C TYR A 145 1.10 -1.31 -12.77
N HIS A 146 0.36 -1.62 -13.82
CA HIS A 146 0.82 -2.44 -14.95
C HIS A 146 1.58 -1.67 -16.01
N ASP A 147 1.48 -0.34 -16.03
CA ASP A 147 2.20 0.51 -16.97
C ASP A 147 3.63 0.74 -16.47
N HIS A 148 4.48 -0.31 -16.66
CA HIS A 148 5.82 -0.38 -16.08
C HIS A 148 6.91 0.32 -16.91
N THR A 149 6.57 0.92 -18.04
CA THR A 149 7.56 1.39 -19.00
C THR A 149 8.45 2.50 -18.45
N ASP A 150 8.01 3.24 -17.41
CA ASP A 150 8.76 4.39 -16.87
C ASP A 150 8.72 4.46 -15.33
N TYR A 151 8.99 3.33 -14.66
CA TYR A 151 8.95 3.30 -13.19
C TYR A 151 9.92 4.30 -12.54
N ALA A 152 11.12 4.44 -13.08
CA ALA A 152 12.11 5.40 -12.57
C ALA A 152 11.63 6.85 -12.69
N ASP A 153 10.84 7.15 -13.72
CA ASP A 153 10.30 8.49 -13.97
C ASP A 153 9.06 8.81 -13.12
N LYS A 154 8.38 7.79 -12.59
CA LYS A 154 7.19 7.96 -11.74
C LYS A 154 7.50 8.05 -10.25
N LYS A 155 8.72 7.71 -9.87
CA LYS A 155 9.17 7.68 -8.48
C LYS A 155 8.94 9.03 -7.78
N GLY A 156 8.11 9.02 -6.72
CA GLY A 156 7.78 10.21 -5.92
C GLY A 156 6.91 11.25 -6.64
N LYS A 157 6.33 10.92 -7.80
CA LYS A 157 5.41 11.81 -8.49
C LYS A 157 3.99 11.66 -7.96
N LYS A 158 3.35 12.79 -7.75
CA LYS A 158 1.94 12.86 -7.45
C LYS A 158 1.12 12.84 -8.73
N PHE A 159 0.04 12.08 -8.73
CA PHE A 159 -0.94 12.06 -9.82
C PHE A 159 -2.36 12.12 -9.25
N LYS A 160 -3.32 12.41 -10.11
CA LYS A 160 -4.71 12.53 -9.69
C LYS A 160 -5.58 11.47 -10.35
N ILE A 161 -6.51 10.92 -9.57
CA ILE A 161 -7.64 10.15 -10.07
C ILE A 161 -8.90 10.91 -9.64
N GLY A 162 -9.53 11.63 -10.57
CA GLY A 162 -10.60 12.56 -10.24
C GLY A 162 -10.13 13.60 -9.22
N ASN A 163 -10.80 13.69 -8.08
CA ASN A 163 -10.46 14.59 -6.99
C ASN A 163 -9.41 14.03 -6.01
N LEU A 164 -8.99 12.77 -6.17
CA LEU A 164 -8.02 12.12 -5.29
C LEU A 164 -6.59 12.40 -5.75
N GLU A 165 -5.76 12.90 -4.84
CA GLU A 165 -4.31 13.02 -5.04
C GLU A 165 -3.63 11.78 -4.49
N ILE A 166 -2.80 11.15 -5.31
CA ILE A 166 -2.08 9.92 -5.00
C ILE A 166 -0.61 10.17 -5.22
N GLU A 167 0.20 9.76 -4.26
CA GLU A 167 1.66 9.77 -4.39
C GLU A 167 2.13 8.36 -4.74
N ASP A 168 2.83 8.22 -5.88
CA ASP A 168 3.46 6.95 -6.23
C ASP A 168 4.76 6.85 -5.44
N GLU A 169 4.78 5.90 -4.52
CA GLU A 169 5.83 5.80 -3.54
C GLU A 169 7.15 5.41 -4.19
N ALA A 170 8.09 6.26 -3.91
CA ALA A 170 9.47 6.02 -4.24
C ALA A 170 10.12 5.08 -3.23
N ALA A 171 11.01 4.23 -3.72
CA ALA A 171 11.86 3.35 -2.95
C ALA A 171 12.62 4.06 -1.80
#